data_3ca6897b930f446230dc54206c0250f2
#
_entry.id   3ca6897b930f446230dc54206c0250f2
#
_cell.length_a   1.000
_cell.length_b   1.000
_cell.length_c   1.000
_cell.angle_alpha   90.00
_cell.angle_beta   90.00
_cell.angle_gamma   90.00
#
_symmetry.space_group_name_H-M   'P 1'
#
loop_
_entity.id
_entity.type
_entity.pdbx_description
1 polymer ?
#
loop_
_entity_poly.entity_id
_entity_poly.type
_entity_poly.pdbx_seq_one_letter_code
_entity_poly.pdbx_strand_id
1 'polypeptide(L)'
;MHQNGSRTMFVRTRAHHFVHQLGMQEKFLHNRKAYKLHENEAMELTPREKDKLLIFTAALLAERRQARGLKLNYPEAIALISAAVMEGARDGKTVAQLMSEGRTILSRADVMDGVAEMIPDIQIEATFPDGTKLVTVHQPIV
;
A
#
# COMPACT_ATOMS: atom_id res chain seq x y z
N MET A 1 0.00 -47.21 0.13
CA MET A 1 1.04 -47.50 1.15
C MET A 1 2.16 -46.48 1.02
N HIS A 2 2.30 -45.56 1.88
CA HIS A 2 3.40 -45.11 2.70
C HIS A 2 3.10 -43.75 3.25
N GLN A 3 3.00 -43.78 4.51
CA GLN A 3 3.08 -42.82 5.57
C GLN A 3 4.12 -41.71 5.33
N ASN A 4 3.73 -40.46 5.55
CA ASN A 4 4.59 -39.42 6.06
C ASN A 4 3.76 -38.39 6.87
N GLY A 5 3.36 -38.81 8.04
CA GLY A 5 2.89 -37.91 9.07
C GLY A 5 3.75 -38.14 10.31
N SER A 6 4.56 -37.17 10.72
CA SER A 6 5.18 -37.05 12.04
C SER A 6 6.57 -36.44 11.98
N ARG A 7 6.71 -35.14 11.75
CA ARG A 7 7.95 -34.43 12.09
C ARG A 7 7.77 -33.01 12.65
N THR A 8 6.55 -32.51 12.74
CA THR A 8 6.32 -31.12 13.20
C THR A 8 5.91 -30.99 14.67
N MET A 9 5.71 -32.08 15.38
CA MET A 9 5.21 -32.05 16.76
C MET A 9 6.29 -32.12 17.86
N PHE A 10 7.54 -32.43 17.50
CA PHE A 10 8.59 -32.66 18.50
C PHE A 10 9.44 -31.44 18.85
N VAL A 11 9.40 -30.38 18.05
CA VAL A 11 10.23 -29.17 18.27
C VAL A 11 9.55 -28.18 19.23
N ARG A 12 8.21 -28.21 19.32
CA ARG A 12 7.47 -27.26 20.15
C ARG A 12 7.48 -27.57 21.64
N THR A 13 7.66 -28.82 22.01
CA THR A 13 7.61 -29.28 23.41
C THR A 13 8.94 -29.09 24.14
N ARG A 14 10.08 -29.14 23.45
CA ARG A 14 11.40 -28.93 24.06
C ARG A 14 11.73 -27.48 24.35
N ALA A 15 11.25 -26.56 23.54
CA ALA A 15 11.46 -25.12 23.77
C ALA A 15 10.68 -24.61 24.99
N HIS A 16 9.48 -25.12 25.25
CA HIS A 16 8.67 -24.76 26.44
C HIS A 16 9.29 -25.24 27.76
N HIS A 17 9.91 -26.42 27.73
CA HIS A 17 10.52 -26.99 28.96
C HIS A 17 11.82 -26.29 29.35
N PHE A 18 12.59 -25.84 28.35
CA PHE A 18 13.86 -25.16 28.58
C PHE A 18 13.70 -23.72 29.10
N VAL A 19 12.64 -23.02 28.67
CA VAL A 19 12.33 -21.65 29.13
C VAL A 19 11.83 -21.64 30.59
N HIS A 20 11.17 -22.72 31.05
CA HIS A 20 10.66 -22.82 32.41
C HIS A 20 11.78 -23.05 33.44
N GLN A 21 12.92 -23.62 33.02
CA GLN A 21 14.00 -24.00 33.90
C GLN A 21 15.00 -22.88 34.20
N LEU A 22 14.94 -21.75 33.44
CA LEU A 22 15.90 -20.63 33.55
C LEU A 22 15.34 -19.35 34.18
N GLY A 23 14.16 -19.39 34.82
CA GLY A 23 13.61 -18.20 35.48
C GLY A 23 13.33 -17.01 34.54
N MET A 24 13.26 -17.26 33.22
CA MET A 24 13.07 -16.24 32.23
C MET A 24 11.61 -15.84 31.96
N GLN A 25 10.65 -16.52 32.59
CA GLN A 25 9.23 -16.22 32.33
C GLN A 25 8.81 -14.85 32.85
N GLU A 26 9.33 -14.40 33.97
CA GLU A 26 8.96 -13.08 34.48
C GLU A 26 9.56 -11.94 33.66
N LYS A 27 10.78 -12.11 33.18
CA LYS A 27 11.40 -11.13 32.27
C LYS A 27 10.70 -11.07 30.92
N PHE A 28 10.21 -12.20 30.41
CA PHE A 28 9.48 -12.27 29.13
C PHE A 28 8.07 -11.68 29.24
N LEU A 29 7.39 -11.86 30.37
CA LEU A 29 6.08 -11.25 30.64
C LEU A 29 6.19 -9.75 30.90
N HIS A 30 7.25 -9.31 31.59
CA HIS A 30 7.53 -7.90 31.81
C HIS A 30 7.86 -7.19 30.50
N ASN A 31 8.61 -7.83 29.62
CA ASN A 31 8.95 -7.32 28.30
C ASN A 31 7.73 -7.28 27.37
N ARG A 32 6.82 -8.27 27.42
CA ARG A 32 5.53 -8.22 26.69
C ARG A 32 4.63 -7.06 27.13
N LYS A 33 4.65 -6.72 28.43
CA LYS A 33 3.91 -5.55 28.92
C LYS A 33 4.55 -4.24 28.45
N ALA A 34 5.88 -4.18 28.39
CA ALA A 34 6.61 -3.04 27.84
C ALA A 34 6.36 -2.87 26.33
N TYR A 35 6.37 -3.96 25.55
CA TYR A 35 6.01 -3.91 24.12
C TYR A 35 4.55 -3.49 23.90
N LYS A 36 3.61 -3.94 24.73
CA LYS A 36 2.21 -3.48 24.64
C LYS A 36 2.03 -2.01 25.01
N LEU A 37 2.85 -1.48 25.92
CA LEU A 37 2.81 -0.05 26.26
C LEU A 37 3.40 0.82 25.14
N HIS A 38 4.37 0.29 24.36
CA HIS A 38 4.90 0.98 23.17
C HIS A 38 4.00 0.83 21.94
N GLU A 39 3.17 -0.20 21.84
CA GLU A 39 2.16 -0.32 20.80
C GLU A 39 1.06 0.76 20.90
N ASN A 40 0.82 1.31 22.09
CA ASN A 40 -0.16 2.39 22.29
C ASN A 40 0.41 3.81 22.08
N GLU A 41 1.73 3.97 21.95
CA GLU A 41 2.37 5.25 21.63
C GLU A 41 2.97 5.28 20.22
N ALA A 42 2.88 4.21 19.46
CA ALA A 42 3.21 4.23 18.05
C ALA A 42 2.26 5.20 17.35
N MET A 43 2.81 6.16 16.61
CA MET A 43 2.06 7.08 15.78
C MET A 43 1.10 6.28 14.88
N GLU A 44 -0.15 6.18 15.29
CA GLU A 44 -1.15 5.43 14.55
C GLU A 44 -1.66 6.27 13.39
N LEU A 45 -1.28 5.87 12.20
CA LEU A 45 -1.87 6.39 10.99
C LEU A 45 -3.34 5.96 10.91
N THR A 46 -4.20 6.89 10.54
CA THR A 46 -5.59 6.57 10.23
C THR A 46 -5.68 5.58 9.07
N PRO A 47 -6.78 4.81 8.92
CA PRO A 47 -6.95 3.93 7.77
C PRO A 47 -6.75 4.65 6.43
N ARG A 48 -7.28 5.89 6.30
CA ARG A 48 -7.09 6.70 5.08
C ARG A 48 -5.64 7.08 4.80
N GLU A 49 -4.87 7.37 5.83
CA GLU A 49 -3.42 7.65 5.67
C GLU A 49 -2.66 6.39 5.25
N LYS A 50 -3.01 5.23 5.82
CA LYS A 50 -2.45 3.94 5.42
C LYS A 50 -2.76 3.64 3.95
N ASP A 51 -4.01 3.83 3.52
CA ASP A 51 -4.42 3.63 2.13
C ASP A 51 -3.66 4.55 1.17
N LYS A 52 -3.49 5.83 1.50
CA LYS A 52 -2.70 6.77 0.70
C LYS A 52 -1.23 6.37 0.60
N LEU A 53 -0.62 5.89 1.68
CA LEU A 53 0.76 5.38 1.67
C LEU A 53 0.89 4.11 0.83
N LEU A 54 -0.11 3.21 0.85
CA LEU A 54 -0.11 2.01 0.01
C LEU A 54 -0.23 2.39 -1.47
N ILE A 55 -1.09 3.34 -1.83
CA ILE A 55 -1.22 3.86 -3.19
C ILE A 55 0.13 4.44 -3.64
N PHE A 56 0.77 5.27 -2.81
CA PHE A 56 2.07 5.86 -3.12
C PHE A 56 3.15 4.79 -3.31
N THR A 57 3.20 3.79 -2.44
CA THR A 57 4.15 2.67 -2.56
C THR A 57 3.92 1.86 -3.84
N ALA A 58 2.66 1.60 -4.19
CA ALA A 58 2.31 0.92 -5.44
C ALA A 58 2.69 1.76 -6.68
N ALA A 59 2.53 3.09 -6.60
CA ALA A 59 2.95 4.00 -7.67
C ALA A 59 4.47 3.96 -7.89
N LEU A 60 5.28 4.00 -6.83
CA LEU A 60 6.73 3.86 -6.93
C LEU A 60 7.15 2.52 -7.57
N LEU A 61 6.43 1.45 -7.28
CA LEU A 61 6.66 0.15 -7.91
C LEU A 61 6.30 0.20 -9.40
N ALA A 62 5.17 0.84 -9.75
CA ALA A 62 4.73 1.02 -11.13
C ALA A 62 5.75 1.81 -11.94
N GLU A 63 6.25 2.94 -11.42
CA GLU A 63 7.32 3.73 -12.05
C GLU A 63 8.57 2.91 -12.35
N ARG A 64 9.03 2.11 -11.39
CA ARG A 64 10.19 1.22 -11.57
C ARG A 64 9.95 0.14 -12.63
N ARG A 65 8.72 -0.33 -12.78
CA ARG A 65 8.33 -1.30 -13.82
C ARG A 65 8.30 -0.63 -15.19
N GLN A 66 7.67 0.54 -15.29
CA GLN A 66 7.62 1.34 -16.50
C GLN A 66 9.02 1.73 -17.00
N ALA A 67 9.92 2.15 -16.09
CA ALA A 67 11.31 2.47 -16.42
C ALA A 67 12.10 1.28 -17.01
N ARG A 68 11.67 0.04 -16.75
CA ARG A 68 12.22 -1.17 -17.37
C ARG A 68 11.51 -1.57 -18.65
N GLY A 69 10.59 -0.76 -19.16
CA GLY A 69 9.83 -1.02 -20.38
C GLY A 69 8.67 -2.03 -20.21
N LEU A 70 8.25 -2.30 -18.96
CA LEU A 70 7.10 -3.15 -18.70
C LEU A 70 5.79 -2.36 -18.81
N LYS A 71 4.79 -2.95 -19.43
CA LYS A 71 3.43 -2.40 -19.44
C LYS A 71 2.79 -2.58 -18.07
N LEU A 72 2.10 -1.54 -17.62
CA LEU A 72 1.46 -1.52 -16.31
C LEU A 72 0.14 -2.30 -16.33
N ASN A 73 -0.13 -3.02 -15.24
CA ASN A 73 -1.40 -3.67 -15.00
C ASN A 73 -2.42 -2.70 -14.39
N TYR A 74 -3.67 -3.18 -14.20
CA TYR A 74 -4.77 -2.38 -13.65
C TYR A 74 -4.45 -1.66 -12.33
N PRO A 75 -4.01 -2.34 -11.24
CA PRO A 75 -3.72 -1.65 -9.99
C PRO A 75 -2.51 -0.70 -10.07
N GLU A 76 -1.52 -1.00 -10.90
CA GLU A 76 -0.36 -0.14 -11.11
C GLU A 76 -0.74 1.16 -11.80
N ALA A 77 -1.57 1.08 -12.84
CA ALA A 77 -2.06 2.25 -13.56
C ALA A 77 -2.90 3.16 -12.66
N ILE A 78 -3.83 2.60 -11.87
CA ILE A 78 -4.62 3.36 -10.89
C ILE A 78 -3.71 4.02 -9.86
N ALA A 79 -2.75 3.28 -9.30
CA ALA A 79 -1.87 3.81 -8.28
C ALA A 79 -1.02 4.99 -8.78
N LEU A 80 -0.46 4.86 -9.99
CA LEU A 80 0.39 5.90 -10.58
C LEU A 80 -0.39 7.18 -10.84
N ILE A 81 -1.58 7.08 -11.45
CA ILE A 81 -2.44 8.25 -11.70
C ILE A 81 -2.90 8.88 -10.38
N SER A 82 -3.31 8.05 -9.40
CA SER A 82 -3.77 8.55 -8.11
C SER A 82 -2.66 9.28 -7.34
N ALA A 83 -1.45 8.75 -7.31
CA ALA A 83 -0.31 9.39 -6.68
C ALA A 83 0.02 10.74 -7.32
N ALA A 84 0.06 10.81 -8.66
CA ALA A 84 0.32 12.05 -9.37
C ALA A 84 -0.74 13.13 -9.08
N VAL A 85 -2.02 12.75 -8.99
CA VAL A 85 -3.11 13.67 -8.63
C VAL A 85 -2.96 14.16 -7.18
N MET A 86 -2.65 13.25 -6.23
CA MET A 86 -2.45 13.63 -4.83
C MET A 86 -1.26 14.58 -4.65
N GLU A 87 -0.14 14.34 -5.32
CA GLU A 87 1.04 15.20 -5.28
C GLU A 87 0.74 16.55 -5.95
N GLY A 88 0.06 16.57 -7.10
CA GLY A 88 -0.36 17.81 -7.74
C GLY A 88 -1.28 18.69 -6.86
N ALA A 89 -2.13 18.08 -6.04
CA ALA A 89 -2.92 18.81 -5.05
C ALA A 89 -2.04 19.44 -3.95
N ARG A 90 -0.99 18.73 -3.53
CA ARG A 90 0.01 19.25 -2.58
C ARG A 90 0.83 20.39 -3.17
N ASP A 91 1.10 20.35 -4.48
CA ASP A 91 1.77 21.41 -5.24
C ASP A 91 0.89 22.64 -5.45
N GLY A 92 -0.37 22.61 -5.03
CA GLY A 92 -1.29 23.74 -5.12
C GLY A 92 -2.06 23.84 -6.44
N LYS A 93 -2.06 22.79 -7.26
CA LYS A 93 -2.87 22.75 -8.49
C LYS A 93 -4.37 22.72 -8.14
N THR A 94 -5.20 23.25 -9.02
CA THR A 94 -6.65 23.23 -8.85
C THR A 94 -7.24 21.86 -9.24
N VAL A 95 -8.45 21.57 -8.74
CA VAL A 95 -9.20 20.34 -9.13
C VAL A 95 -9.32 20.24 -10.65
N ALA A 96 -9.68 21.35 -11.33
CA ALA A 96 -9.84 21.35 -12.79
C ALA A 96 -8.54 21.03 -13.54
N GLN A 97 -7.40 21.57 -13.07
CA GLN A 97 -6.08 21.22 -13.63
C GLN A 97 -5.78 19.73 -13.45
N LEU A 98 -6.00 19.18 -12.26
CA LEU A 98 -5.73 17.78 -11.97
C LEU A 98 -6.64 16.82 -12.73
N MET A 99 -7.91 17.19 -12.97
CA MET A 99 -8.82 16.42 -13.83
C MET A 99 -8.30 16.35 -15.27
N SER A 100 -7.72 17.44 -15.77
CA SER A 100 -7.14 17.49 -17.13
C SER A 100 -5.79 16.77 -17.19
N GLU A 101 -4.88 17.07 -16.28
CA GLU A 101 -3.53 16.50 -16.24
C GLU A 101 -3.55 14.99 -15.97
N GLY A 102 -4.49 14.52 -15.15
CA GLY A 102 -4.66 13.09 -14.85
C GLY A 102 -4.85 12.22 -16.09
N ARG A 103 -5.34 12.80 -17.19
CA ARG A 103 -5.51 12.12 -18.49
C ARG A 103 -4.24 12.07 -19.34
N THR A 104 -3.19 12.72 -18.92
CA THR A 104 -1.92 12.79 -19.67
C THR A 104 -0.80 12.00 -19.02
N ILE A 105 -1.06 11.35 -17.89
CA ILE A 105 -0.06 10.61 -17.11
C ILE A 105 0.31 9.30 -17.80
N LEU A 106 -0.68 8.56 -18.30
CA LEU A 106 -0.51 7.28 -18.99
C LEU A 106 -1.22 7.30 -20.34
N SER A 107 -0.57 6.70 -21.32
CA SER A 107 -1.16 6.37 -22.62
C SER A 107 -1.53 4.89 -22.68
N ARG A 108 -2.30 4.50 -23.72
CA ARG A 108 -2.60 3.09 -24.00
C ARG A 108 -1.35 2.24 -24.23
N ALA A 109 -0.25 2.84 -24.71
CA ALA A 109 1.00 2.14 -24.90
C ALA A 109 1.70 1.74 -23.61
N ASP A 110 1.43 2.45 -22.51
CA ASP A 110 2.05 2.25 -21.19
C ASP A 110 1.39 1.12 -20.38
N VAL A 111 0.21 0.67 -20.77
CA VAL A 111 -0.58 -0.31 -20.05
C VAL A 111 -0.78 -1.60 -20.81
N MET A 112 -1.09 -2.68 -20.08
CA MET A 112 -1.44 -3.96 -20.68
C MET A 112 -2.77 -3.86 -21.45
N ASP A 113 -2.97 -4.75 -22.41
CA ASP A 113 -4.17 -4.79 -23.22
C ASP A 113 -5.43 -4.97 -22.34
N GLY A 114 -6.47 -4.16 -22.60
CA GLY A 114 -7.71 -4.15 -21.86
C GLY A 114 -7.71 -3.30 -20.57
N VAL A 115 -6.57 -2.85 -20.08
CA VAL A 115 -6.49 -2.04 -18.85
C VAL A 115 -7.18 -0.69 -19.02
N ALA A 116 -6.99 -0.03 -20.16
CA ALA A 116 -7.63 1.27 -20.42
C ALA A 116 -9.17 1.18 -20.39
N GLU A 117 -9.74 0.11 -20.93
CA GLU A 117 -11.17 -0.15 -20.95
C GLU A 117 -11.74 -0.49 -19.57
N MET A 118 -10.90 -1.07 -18.69
CA MET A 118 -11.28 -1.38 -17.31
C MET A 118 -11.33 -0.14 -16.41
N ILE A 119 -10.77 0.98 -16.85
CA ILE A 119 -10.66 2.22 -16.05
C ILE A 119 -11.40 3.35 -16.76
N PRO A 120 -12.74 3.40 -16.70
CA PRO A 120 -13.52 4.49 -17.31
C PRO A 120 -13.33 5.81 -16.57
N ASP A 121 -13.17 5.77 -15.26
CA ASP A 121 -12.84 6.92 -14.42
C ASP A 121 -12.05 6.49 -13.17
N ILE A 122 -11.37 7.45 -12.53
CA ILE A 122 -10.73 7.29 -11.24
C ILE A 122 -11.20 8.43 -10.33
N GLN A 123 -11.68 8.08 -9.14
CA GLN A 123 -12.04 9.04 -8.10
C GLN A 123 -10.98 9.05 -7.01
N ILE A 124 -10.36 10.20 -6.79
CA ILE A 124 -9.24 10.36 -5.87
C ILE A 124 -9.58 11.41 -4.82
N GLU A 125 -9.51 11.02 -3.55
CA GLU A 125 -9.58 11.96 -2.44
C GLU A 125 -8.18 12.58 -2.24
N ALA A 126 -8.01 13.84 -2.58
CA ALA A 126 -6.76 14.57 -2.45
C ALA A 126 -6.87 15.72 -1.44
N THR A 127 -5.77 16.00 -0.74
CA THR A 127 -5.67 17.08 0.24
C THR A 127 -5.06 18.31 -0.40
N PHE A 128 -5.87 19.34 -0.55
CA PHE A 128 -5.48 20.66 -1.06
C PHE A 128 -5.13 21.60 0.10
N PRO A 129 -4.50 22.76 -0.15
CA PRO A 129 -4.22 23.75 0.89
C PRO A 129 -5.47 24.24 1.64
N ASP A 130 -6.63 24.22 0.98
CA ASP A 130 -7.92 24.68 1.51
C ASP A 130 -8.85 23.51 1.94
N GLY A 131 -8.34 22.29 2.01
CA GLY A 131 -9.07 21.14 2.51
C GLY A 131 -9.07 19.93 1.57
N THR A 132 -9.75 18.87 1.99
CA THR A 132 -9.85 17.62 1.23
C THR A 132 -10.97 17.71 0.19
N LYS A 133 -10.66 17.34 -1.06
CA LYS A 133 -11.61 17.35 -2.18
C LYS A 133 -11.52 16.06 -2.97
N LEU A 134 -12.62 15.71 -3.65
CA LEU A 134 -12.67 14.61 -4.60
C LEU A 134 -12.27 15.13 -5.99
N VAL A 135 -11.31 14.48 -6.61
CA VAL A 135 -10.91 14.69 -8.00
C VAL A 135 -11.36 13.49 -8.83
N THR A 136 -12.16 13.69 -9.86
CA THR A 136 -12.58 12.63 -10.77
C THR A 136 -11.86 12.81 -12.12
N VAL A 137 -11.05 11.84 -12.49
CA VAL A 137 -10.38 11.81 -13.80
C VAL A 137 -11.16 10.88 -14.71
N HIS A 138 -11.85 11.43 -15.69
CA HIS A 138 -12.59 10.66 -16.70
C HIS A 138 -11.69 10.22 -17.83
N GLN A 139 -11.82 8.98 -18.29
CA GLN A 139 -11.00 8.38 -19.34
C GLN A 139 -9.51 8.67 -19.12
N PRO A 140 -8.93 8.20 -18.02
CA PRO A 140 -7.58 8.58 -17.60
C PRO A 140 -6.47 8.04 -18.50
N ILE A 141 -6.78 7.09 -19.38
CA ILE A 141 -5.82 6.44 -20.29
C ILE A 141 -6.36 6.56 -21.73
N VAL A 142 -5.71 7.38 -22.53
CA VAL A 142 -6.11 7.73 -23.91
C VAL A 142 -5.04 7.34 -24.93
#